data_f28b0ac827aac818c086c31709038dfe
#
_entry.id   f28b0ac827aac818c086c31709038dfe
#
_cell.length_a   1.000
_cell.length_b   1.000
_cell.length_c   1.000
_cell.angle_alpha   90.00
_cell.angle_beta   90.00
_cell.angle_gamma   90.00
#
_symmetry.space_group_name_H-M   'P 1'
#
loop_
_entity.id
_entity.type
_entity.pdbx_description
1 polymer ?
#
loop_
_entity_poly.entity_id
_entity_poly.type
_entity_poly.pdbx_seq_one_letter_code
_entity_poly.pdbx_strand_id
1 'polypeptide(L)'
;IFSRRNRLPALIEAIEKGVVHPGDISGVQREQLKAIPEANLAARAGKLFKESSTEAELTARIARYRGALDNKADPAKGKVVYQKNCIVCHKLGDEGNEVGPSLGSITGKPDESVLMDILDPNGKIEPEYKLYLISAKGGKAHAGVLASESPTSVILKRVDGGTDVILRKDIIKMTASELSLMPANLHAQISPQDATDLIAFLRRTFARKPKSQ
;
A
#
# COMPACT_ATOMS: atom_id res chain seq x y z
N ILE A 1 -11.05 14.94 2.03
CA ILE A 1 -11.50 15.17 0.65
C ILE A 1 -12.11 13.90 0.10
N PHE A 2 -11.46 12.75 0.18
CA PHE A 2 -11.86 11.48 -0.45
C PHE A 2 -13.22 10.92 0.06
N SER A 3 -13.61 11.20 1.29
CA SER A 3 -14.92 10.85 1.83
C SER A 3 -16.06 11.74 1.32
N ARG A 4 -15.76 12.78 0.55
CA ARG A 4 -16.73 13.75 0.01
C ARG A 4 -16.58 13.87 -1.50
N ARG A 5 -17.35 13.09 -2.26
CA ARG A 5 -17.25 13.00 -3.73
C ARG A 5 -17.34 14.35 -4.43
N ASN A 6 -18.17 15.25 -3.95
CA ASN A 6 -18.35 16.59 -4.55
C ASN A 6 -17.07 17.44 -4.55
N ARG A 7 -16.02 17.04 -3.83
CA ARG A 7 -14.71 17.73 -3.82
C ARG A 7 -13.66 17.09 -4.74
N LEU A 8 -13.93 15.92 -5.30
CA LEU A 8 -12.98 15.23 -6.15
C LEU A 8 -12.70 15.93 -7.48
N PRO A 9 -13.69 16.57 -8.15
CA PRO A 9 -13.41 17.36 -9.35
C PRO A 9 -12.42 18.50 -9.09
N ALA A 10 -12.57 19.22 -7.99
CA ALA A 10 -11.66 20.30 -7.61
C ALA A 10 -10.25 19.78 -7.26
N LEU A 11 -10.15 18.58 -6.67
CA LEU A 11 -8.85 17.95 -6.41
C LEU A 11 -8.14 17.56 -7.72
N ILE A 12 -8.86 16.95 -8.67
CA ILE A 12 -8.31 16.61 -10.00
C ILE A 12 -7.80 17.87 -10.69
N GLU A 13 -8.58 18.94 -10.68
CA GLU A 13 -8.19 20.22 -11.25
C GLU A 13 -6.95 20.83 -10.57
N ALA A 14 -6.87 20.75 -9.24
CA ALA A 14 -5.71 21.24 -8.49
C ALA A 14 -4.43 20.45 -8.83
N ILE A 15 -4.54 19.15 -9.08
CA ILE A 15 -3.43 18.31 -9.53
C ILE A 15 -3.02 18.69 -10.96
N GLU A 16 -3.99 18.87 -11.87
CA GLU A 16 -3.72 19.29 -13.27
C GLU A 16 -3.02 20.64 -13.34
N LYS A 17 -3.37 21.57 -12.44
CA LYS A 17 -2.75 22.90 -12.35
C LYS A 17 -1.42 22.89 -11.57
N GLY A 18 -0.97 21.75 -11.07
CA GLY A 18 0.26 21.64 -10.29
C GLY A 18 0.21 22.25 -8.89
N VAL A 19 -0.99 22.62 -8.41
CA VAL A 19 -1.21 23.12 -7.03
C VAL A 19 -1.03 22.00 -6.01
N VAL A 20 -1.46 20.79 -6.39
CA VAL A 20 -1.24 19.55 -5.63
C VAL A 20 -0.32 18.67 -6.45
N HIS A 21 0.80 18.24 -5.87
CA HIS A 21 1.73 17.37 -6.59
C HIS A 21 1.15 15.94 -6.68
N PRO A 22 1.18 15.27 -7.84
CA PRO A 22 0.70 13.89 -7.98
C PRO A 22 1.32 12.91 -6.97
N GLY A 23 2.56 13.15 -6.55
CA GLY A 23 3.26 12.36 -5.54
C GLY A 23 2.64 12.43 -4.14
N ASP A 24 1.88 13.48 -3.83
CA ASP A 24 1.21 13.65 -2.54
C ASP A 24 -0.08 12.80 -2.43
N ILE A 25 -0.52 12.22 -3.55
CA ILE A 25 -1.70 11.37 -3.62
C ILE A 25 -1.25 9.91 -3.48
N SER A 26 -1.68 9.24 -2.40
CA SER A 26 -1.36 7.83 -2.17
C SER A 26 -1.94 6.92 -3.27
N GLY A 27 -1.38 5.72 -3.45
CA GLY A 27 -1.85 4.75 -4.44
C GLY A 27 -3.35 4.45 -4.30
N VAL A 28 -3.83 4.26 -3.07
CA VAL A 28 -5.27 4.06 -2.77
C VAL A 28 -6.11 5.24 -3.23
N GLN A 29 -5.65 6.46 -2.95
CA GLN A 29 -6.35 7.68 -3.34
C GLN A 29 -6.39 7.85 -4.86
N ARG A 30 -5.32 7.48 -5.56
CA ARG A 30 -5.26 7.46 -7.03
C ARG A 30 -6.29 6.50 -7.61
N GLU A 31 -6.38 5.29 -7.04
CA GLU A 31 -7.38 4.31 -7.47
C GLU A 31 -8.82 4.78 -7.18
N GLN A 32 -9.05 5.42 -6.04
CA GLN A 32 -10.35 6.03 -5.76
C GLN A 32 -10.71 7.10 -6.81
N LEU A 33 -9.74 7.91 -7.25
CA LEU A 33 -9.95 8.91 -8.30
C LEU A 33 -10.21 8.28 -9.67
N LYS A 34 -9.51 7.20 -10.02
CA LYS A 34 -9.74 6.46 -11.27
C LYS A 34 -11.10 5.71 -11.28
N ALA A 35 -11.60 5.32 -10.10
CA ALA A 35 -12.86 4.58 -9.94
C ALA A 35 -14.09 5.46 -9.76
N ILE A 36 -13.99 6.78 -9.94
CA ILE A 36 -15.11 7.71 -9.89
C ILE A 36 -16.14 7.31 -10.98
N PRO A 37 -17.45 7.29 -10.68
CA PRO A 37 -18.47 6.92 -11.67
C PRO A 37 -18.56 7.86 -12.88
N GLU A 38 -18.18 9.12 -12.70
CA GLU A 38 -18.15 10.13 -13.74
C GLU A 38 -16.99 9.85 -14.72
N ALA A 39 -17.29 9.25 -15.87
CA ALA A 39 -16.31 8.75 -16.84
C ALA A 39 -15.28 9.82 -17.26
N ASN A 40 -15.67 11.08 -17.39
CA ASN A 40 -14.75 12.18 -17.72
C ASN A 40 -13.72 12.40 -16.60
N LEU A 41 -14.16 12.42 -15.34
CA LEU A 41 -13.26 12.59 -14.19
C LEU A 41 -12.33 11.39 -14.01
N ALA A 42 -12.87 10.18 -14.17
CA ALA A 42 -12.07 8.95 -14.13
C ALA A 42 -10.99 8.93 -15.23
N ALA A 43 -11.32 9.36 -16.45
CA ALA A 43 -10.36 9.46 -17.55
C ALA A 43 -9.26 10.50 -17.28
N ARG A 44 -9.61 11.66 -16.70
CA ARG A 44 -8.64 12.71 -16.31
C ARG A 44 -7.72 12.16 -15.22
N ALA A 45 -8.26 11.53 -14.18
CA ALA A 45 -7.46 10.87 -13.15
C ALA A 45 -6.54 9.78 -13.74
N GLY A 46 -7.04 8.97 -14.67
CA GLY A 46 -6.24 7.97 -15.36
C GLY A 46 -5.04 8.54 -16.11
N LYS A 47 -5.18 9.73 -16.70
CA LYS A 47 -4.06 10.43 -17.38
C LYS A 47 -3.04 10.99 -16.39
N LEU A 48 -3.52 11.58 -15.27
CA LEU A 48 -2.68 12.17 -14.23
C LEU A 48 -1.84 11.12 -13.49
N PHE A 49 -2.41 9.94 -13.28
CA PHE A 49 -1.80 8.84 -12.52
C PHE A 49 -1.45 7.65 -13.41
N LYS A 50 -1.08 7.91 -14.65
CA LYS A 50 -0.52 6.88 -15.51
C LYS A 50 0.85 6.49 -14.95
N GLU A 51 0.87 5.58 -14.00
CA GLU A 51 2.10 4.96 -13.53
C GLU A 51 2.58 4.00 -14.62
N SER A 52 3.61 4.43 -15.30
CA SER A 52 4.47 3.51 -16.01
C SER A 52 5.89 3.78 -15.55
N SER A 53 6.30 3.20 -14.42
CA SER A 53 7.69 2.80 -14.42
C SER A 53 7.78 1.77 -15.54
N THR A 54 8.55 2.08 -16.56
CA THR A 54 8.82 1.12 -17.63
C THR A 54 9.45 -0.12 -16.98
N GLU A 55 9.27 -1.29 -17.59
CA GLU A 55 9.93 -2.52 -17.14
C GLU A 55 11.44 -2.31 -16.98
N ALA A 56 12.04 -1.49 -17.85
CA ALA A 56 13.45 -1.10 -17.77
C ALA A 56 13.78 -0.30 -16.50
N GLU A 57 12.92 0.65 -16.09
CA GLU A 57 13.12 1.44 -14.87
C GLU A 57 12.96 0.57 -13.62
N LEU A 58 12.01 -0.36 -13.61
CA LEU A 58 11.85 -1.33 -12.51
C LEU A 58 13.08 -2.23 -12.43
N THR A 59 13.55 -2.77 -13.54
CA THR A 59 14.75 -3.63 -13.60
C THR A 59 15.99 -2.88 -13.11
N ALA A 60 16.21 -1.65 -13.55
CA ALA A 60 17.33 -0.82 -13.11
C ALA A 60 17.26 -0.52 -11.60
N ARG A 61 16.05 -0.25 -11.10
CA ARG A 61 15.79 -0.03 -9.67
C ARG A 61 16.13 -1.28 -8.86
N ILE A 62 15.62 -2.44 -9.25
CA ILE A 62 15.89 -3.72 -8.60
C ILE A 62 17.39 -3.99 -8.56
N ALA A 63 18.10 -3.82 -9.68
CA ALA A 63 19.56 -4.03 -9.74
C ALA A 63 20.32 -3.14 -8.74
N ARG A 64 19.93 -1.85 -8.66
CA ARG A 64 20.53 -0.90 -7.73
C ARG A 64 20.34 -1.29 -6.25
N TYR A 65 19.12 -1.73 -5.89
CA TYR A 65 18.82 -2.13 -4.51
C TYR A 65 19.43 -3.47 -4.15
N ARG A 66 19.43 -4.42 -5.10
CA ARG A 66 20.08 -5.74 -4.94
C ARG A 66 21.58 -5.59 -4.65
N GLY A 67 22.28 -4.71 -5.37
CA GLY A 67 23.70 -4.45 -5.14
C GLY A 67 24.00 -3.86 -3.75
N ALA A 68 23.02 -3.31 -3.06
CA ALA A 68 23.19 -2.80 -1.70
C ALA A 68 22.99 -3.86 -0.61
N LEU A 69 22.41 -5.03 -0.91
CA LEU A 69 22.18 -6.09 0.08
C LEU A 69 23.48 -6.63 0.71
N ASP A 70 24.59 -6.54 0.00
CA ASP A 70 25.91 -6.95 0.49
C ASP A 70 26.58 -5.90 1.39
N ASN A 71 26.00 -4.71 1.52
CA ASN A 71 26.54 -3.66 2.36
C ASN A 71 26.39 -4.03 3.84
N LYS A 72 27.28 -3.44 4.68
CA LYS A 72 27.13 -3.55 6.13
C LYS A 72 25.81 -2.96 6.58
N ALA A 73 24.94 -3.78 7.14
CA ALA A 73 23.63 -3.39 7.62
C ALA A 73 23.67 -2.84 9.06
N ASP A 74 22.80 -1.88 9.35
CA ASP A 74 22.53 -1.35 10.69
C ASP A 74 21.05 -1.60 11.10
N PRO A 75 20.77 -2.66 11.89
CA PRO A 75 19.41 -2.95 12.32
C PRO A 75 18.75 -1.85 13.16
N ALA A 76 19.54 -0.96 13.81
CA ALA A 76 18.97 0.15 14.57
C ALA A 76 18.36 1.21 13.62
N LYS A 77 19.07 1.51 12.53
CA LYS A 77 18.52 2.35 11.45
C LYS A 77 17.34 1.69 10.76
N GLY A 78 17.42 0.37 10.52
CA GLY A 78 16.32 -0.41 9.96
C GLY A 78 15.03 -0.33 10.79
N LYS A 79 15.13 -0.28 12.13
CA LYS A 79 13.98 -0.03 13.01
C LYS A 79 13.33 1.33 12.74
N VAL A 80 14.12 2.36 12.53
CA VAL A 80 13.61 3.70 12.19
C VAL A 80 12.88 3.70 10.85
N VAL A 81 13.45 3.00 9.85
CA VAL A 81 12.80 2.82 8.54
C VAL A 81 11.45 2.12 8.67
N TYR A 82 11.38 1.03 9.46
CA TYR A 82 10.12 0.32 9.75
C TYR A 82 9.09 1.24 10.40
N GLN A 83 9.46 1.95 11.44
CA GLN A 83 8.56 2.85 12.18
C GLN A 83 8.03 3.99 11.31
N LYS A 84 8.85 4.48 10.38
CA LYS A 84 8.47 5.59 9.50
C LYS A 84 7.58 5.15 8.34
N ASN A 85 7.83 3.96 7.76
CA ASN A 85 7.25 3.60 6.46
C ASN A 85 6.35 2.36 6.49
N CYS A 86 6.47 1.49 7.48
CA CYS A 86 5.85 0.15 7.44
C CYS A 86 4.81 -0.08 8.54
N ILE A 87 5.02 0.48 9.74
CA ILE A 87 4.23 0.21 10.95
C ILE A 87 2.74 0.52 10.80
N VAL A 88 2.38 1.48 9.94
CA VAL A 88 0.97 1.87 9.72
C VAL A 88 0.15 0.72 9.13
N CYS A 89 0.78 -0.14 8.33
CA CYS A 89 0.10 -1.23 7.63
C CYS A 89 0.54 -2.62 8.09
N HIS A 90 1.75 -2.75 8.62
CA HIS A 90 2.34 -4.06 8.93
C HIS A 90 2.61 -4.25 10.41
N LYS A 91 2.12 -5.38 10.93
CA LYS A 91 2.41 -5.80 12.29
C LYS A 91 3.77 -6.49 12.38
N LEU A 92 4.52 -6.14 13.44
CA LEU A 92 5.80 -6.73 13.81
C LEU A 92 5.81 -7.04 15.31
N GLY A 93 5.59 -8.29 15.71
CA GLY A 93 5.33 -8.63 17.11
C GLY A 93 4.03 -7.99 17.60
N ASP A 94 4.12 -7.13 18.61
CA ASP A 94 2.96 -6.42 19.18
C ASP A 94 2.84 -4.98 18.63
N GLU A 95 3.78 -4.52 17.80
CA GLU A 95 3.77 -3.18 17.21
C GLU A 95 3.14 -3.19 15.81
N GLY A 96 2.41 -2.12 15.46
CA GLY A 96 1.84 -1.89 14.13
C GLY A 96 0.45 -2.47 13.92
N ASN A 97 -0.07 -2.29 12.70
CA ASN A 97 -1.43 -2.67 12.30
C ASN A 97 -1.42 -3.89 11.37
N GLU A 98 -2.54 -4.63 11.36
CA GLU A 98 -2.75 -5.81 10.51
C GLU A 98 -3.56 -5.45 9.24
N VAL A 99 -3.11 -4.43 8.51
CA VAL A 99 -3.71 -4.07 7.21
C VAL A 99 -3.05 -4.86 6.09
N GLY A 100 -1.73 -4.93 6.10
CA GLY A 100 -0.94 -5.81 5.25
C GLY A 100 -0.49 -7.09 6.00
N PRO A 101 0.25 -7.99 5.32
CA PRO A 101 0.82 -9.19 5.93
C PRO A 101 1.65 -8.87 7.18
N SER A 102 1.54 -9.73 8.19
CA SER A 102 2.46 -9.68 9.32
C SER A 102 3.89 -9.89 8.84
N LEU A 103 4.82 -9.00 9.24
CA LEU A 103 6.22 -9.13 8.84
C LEU A 103 6.93 -10.34 9.49
N GLY A 104 6.26 -11.04 10.43
CA GLY A 104 6.69 -12.35 10.90
C GLY A 104 6.73 -13.42 9.81
N SER A 105 5.89 -13.29 8.80
CA SER A 105 5.82 -14.25 7.69
C SER A 105 7.04 -14.24 6.77
N ILE A 106 7.88 -13.20 6.84
CA ILE A 106 9.07 -13.09 5.96
C ILE A 106 10.25 -13.94 6.42
N THR A 107 10.19 -14.58 7.59
CA THR A 107 11.35 -15.30 8.19
C THR A 107 11.90 -16.41 7.30
N GLY A 108 11.06 -17.03 6.47
CA GLY A 108 11.47 -18.06 5.51
C GLY A 108 11.79 -17.54 4.10
N LYS A 109 11.59 -16.24 3.83
CA LYS A 109 11.84 -15.68 2.50
C LYS A 109 13.31 -15.26 2.37
N PRO A 110 13.97 -15.46 1.20
CA PRO A 110 15.27 -14.84 0.91
C PRO A 110 15.18 -13.31 0.98
N ASP A 111 16.29 -12.62 1.33
CA ASP A 111 16.34 -11.15 1.43
C ASP A 111 15.97 -10.48 0.11
N GLU A 112 16.36 -11.08 -1.01
CA GLU A 112 16.03 -10.64 -2.35
C GLU A 112 14.51 -10.69 -2.61
N SER A 113 13.81 -11.71 -2.13
CA SER A 113 12.36 -11.81 -2.25
C SER A 113 11.65 -10.75 -1.41
N VAL A 114 12.15 -10.47 -0.21
CA VAL A 114 11.63 -9.38 0.64
C VAL A 114 11.85 -8.03 -0.04
N LEU A 115 13.02 -7.83 -0.64
CA LEU A 115 13.33 -6.63 -1.41
C LEU A 115 12.36 -6.46 -2.60
N MET A 116 12.07 -7.53 -3.33
CA MET A 116 11.11 -7.50 -4.44
C MET A 116 9.71 -7.13 -3.98
N ASP A 117 9.23 -7.70 -2.87
CA ASP A 117 7.92 -7.35 -2.29
C ASP A 117 7.83 -5.84 -1.96
N ILE A 118 8.96 -5.20 -1.60
CA ILE A 118 9.03 -3.76 -1.32
C ILE A 118 9.06 -2.92 -2.60
N LEU A 119 9.82 -3.33 -3.62
CA LEU A 119 10.06 -2.55 -4.83
C LEU A 119 8.97 -2.71 -5.90
N ASP A 120 8.27 -3.84 -5.88
CA ASP A 120 7.17 -4.17 -6.78
C ASP A 120 5.98 -4.78 -6.02
N PRO A 121 5.30 -4.00 -5.18
CA PRO A 121 4.18 -4.51 -4.38
C PRO A 121 2.95 -4.90 -5.19
N ASN A 122 2.94 -4.59 -6.49
CA ASN A 122 1.87 -4.97 -7.41
C ASN A 122 2.19 -6.26 -8.19
N GLY A 123 3.45 -6.70 -8.22
CA GLY A 123 3.88 -7.87 -8.98
C GLY A 123 3.22 -9.18 -8.50
N LYS A 124 2.95 -9.28 -7.20
CA LYS A 124 2.23 -10.40 -6.61
C LYS A 124 1.43 -9.95 -5.41
N ILE A 125 0.11 -9.92 -5.54
CA ILE A 125 -0.81 -9.57 -4.45
C ILE A 125 -1.57 -10.84 -4.04
N GLU A 126 -1.42 -11.25 -2.78
CA GLU A 126 -2.18 -12.37 -2.25
C GLU A 126 -3.66 -11.98 -2.12
N PRO A 127 -4.61 -12.91 -2.40
CA PRO A 127 -6.05 -12.59 -2.47
C PRO A 127 -6.60 -11.87 -1.26
N GLU A 128 -6.15 -12.24 -0.06
CA GLU A 128 -6.57 -11.65 1.21
C GLU A 128 -6.11 -10.20 1.44
N TYR A 129 -5.12 -9.73 0.64
CA TYR A 129 -4.60 -8.36 0.70
C TYR A 129 -4.97 -7.50 -0.50
N LYS A 130 -5.89 -7.99 -1.34
CA LYS A 130 -6.43 -7.17 -2.44
C LYS A 130 -7.15 -5.94 -1.91
N LEU A 131 -6.90 -4.82 -2.57
CA LEU A 131 -7.61 -3.57 -2.31
C LEU A 131 -9.03 -3.65 -2.90
N TYR A 132 -10.04 -3.38 -2.09
CA TYR A 132 -11.42 -3.22 -2.54
C TYR A 132 -11.83 -1.76 -2.51
N LEU A 133 -12.53 -1.34 -3.57
CA LEU A 133 -13.16 -0.04 -3.70
C LEU A 133 -14.67 -0.23 -3.66
N ILE A 134 -15.33 0.41 -2.70
CA ILE A 134 -16.78 0.33 -2.53
C ILE A 134 -17.38 1.71 -2.68
N SER A 135 -18.33 1.82 -3.64
CA SER A 135 -19.22 2.96 -3.74
C SER A 135 -20.52 2.64 -3.01
N ALA A 136 -20.95 3.51 -2.11
CA ALA A 136 -22.16 3.33 -1.31
C ALA A 136 -23.13 4.50 -1.46
N LYS A 137 -24.39 4.28 -1.06
CA LYS A 137 -25.45 5.29 -1.05
C LYS A 137 -25.02 6.55 -0.29
N GLY A 138 -25.62 7.67 -0.62
CA GLY A 138 -25.24 8.97 -0.04
C GLY A 138 -23.89 9.50 -0.50
N GLY A 139 -23.36 9.01 -1.65
CA GLY A 139 -22.09 9.47 -2.22
C GLY A 139 -20.85 9.03 -1.43
N LYS A 140 -20.97 8.05 -0.54
CA LYS A 140 -19.87 7.52 0.24
C LYS A 140 -18.97 6.63 -0.62
N ALA A 141 -17.67 6.72 -0.39
CA ALA A 141 -16.66 5.86 -1.01
C ALA A 141 -15.75 5.29 0.08
N HIS A 142 -15.53 3.99 0.01
CA HIS A 142 -14.68 3.25 0.93
C HIS A 142 -13.58 2.53 0.15
N ALA A 143 -12.39 2.45 0.75
CA ALA A 143 -11.27 1.72 0.19
C ALA A 143 -10.51 1.02 1.31
N GLY A 144 -10.19 -0.24 1.11
CA GLY A 144 -9.47 -1.03 2.11
C GLY A 144 -9.32 -2.49 1.70
N VAL A 145 -8.66 -3.23 2.55
CA VAL A 145 -8.54 -4.69 2.44
C VAL A 145 -9.78 -5.33 3.07
N LEU A 146 -10.32 -6.36 2.41
CA LEU A 146 -11.48 -7.09 2.94
C LEU A 146 -11.09 -7.83 4.23
N ALA A 147 -11.65 -7.39 5.36
CA ALA A 147 -11.45 -8.04 6.65
C ALA A 147 -12.40 -9.22 6.85
N SER A 148 -13.67 -9.00 6.50
CA SER A 148 -14.70 -10.03 6.53
C SER A 148 -15.93 -9.60 5.73
N GLU A 149 -16.75 -10.56 5.36
CA GLU A 149 -18.06 -10.33 4.76
C GLU A 149 -19.10 -11.27 5.34
N SER A 150 -20.34 -10.79 5.36
CA SER A 150 -21.52 -11.52 5.81
C SER A 150 -22.67 -11.31 4.80
N PRO A 151 -23.81 -12.00 4.94
CA PRO A 151 -24.99 -11.71 4.13
C PRO A 151 -25.48 -10.27 4.24
N THR A 152 -25.19 -9.56 5.34
CA THR A 152 -25.71 -8.22 5.63
C THR A 152 -24.70 -7.09 5.54
N SER A 153 -23.39 -7.39 5.64
CA SER A 153 -22.34 -6.38 5.70
C SER A 153 -21.01 -6.82 5.10
N VAL A 154 -20.20 -5.84 4.74
CA VAL A 154 -18.79 -5.99 4.35
C VAL A 154 -17.97 -5.13 5.31
N ILE A 155 -16.85 -5.67 5.81
CA ILE A 155 -15.90 -4.95 6.67
C ILE A 155 -14.58 -4.80 5.92
N LEU A 156 -14.15 -3.54 5.74
CA LEU A 156 -12.85 -3.21 5.16
C LEU A 156 -11.90 -2.71 6.25
N LYS A 157 -10.64 -3.16 6.22
CA LYS A 157 -9.53 -2.54 6.95
C LYS A 157 -9.00 -1.38 6.12
N ARG A 158 -8.98 -0.18 6.69
CA ARG A 158 -8.44 1.02 6.04
C ARG A 158 -6.92 1.10 6.23
N VAL A 159 -6.29 1.92 5.38
CA VAL A 159 -4.85 2.18 5.42
C VAL A 159 -4.37 2.79 6.75
N ASP A 160 -5.24 3.49 7.49
CA ASP A 160 -4.96 4.06 8.81
C ASP A 160 -5.11 3.05 9.97
N GLY A 161 -5.36 1.78 9.66
CA GLY A 161 -5.60 0.72 10.64
C GLY A 161 -7.03 0.66 11.17
N GLY A 162 -7.88 1.63 10.83
CA GLY A 162 -9.30 1.60 11.18
C GLY A 162 -10.10 0.61 10.33
N THR A 163 -11.37 0.45 10.67
CA THR A 163 -12.30 -0.41 9.91
C THR A 163 -13.53 0.37 9.47
N ASP A 164 -14.02 0.03 8.26
CA ASP A 164 -15.30 0.49 7.75
C ASP A 164 -16.27 -0.70 7.72
N VAL A 165 -17.42 -0.55 8.38
CA VAL A 165 -18.54 -1.50 8.27
C VAL A 165 -19.55 -0.94 7.29
N ILE A 166 -19.77 -1.64 6.17
CA ILE A 166 -20.63 -1.20 5.08
C ILE A 166 -21.78 -2.19 4.94
N LEU A 167 -23.02 -1.73 5.10
CA LEU A 167 -24.19 -2.60 4.91
C LEU A 167 -24.34 -2.94 3.43
N ARG A 168 -24.57 -4.21 3.10
CA ARG A 168 -24.73 -4.65 1.70
C ARG A 168 -25.86 -3.92 0.96
N LYS A 169 -26.96 -3.58 1.65
CA LYS A 169 -28.08 -2.81 1.10
C LYS A 169 -27.68 -1.39 0.65
N ASP A 170 -26.57 -0.87 1.17
CA ASP A 170 -26.06 0.46 0.85
C ASP A 170 -24.95 0.43 -0.20
N ILE A 171 -24.42 -0.74 -0.53
CA ILE A 171 -23.40 -0.90 -1.56
C ILE A 171 -24.03 -0.73 -2.94
N ILE A 172 -23.52 0.21 -3.73
CA ILE A 172 -23.87 0.42 -5.13
C ILE A 172 -22.95 -0.40 -6.02
N LYS A 173 -21.65 -0.38 -5.72
CA LYS A 173 -20.62 -1.09 -6.48
C LYS A 173 -19.47 -1.48 -5.56
N MET A 174 -18.99 -2.69 -5.71
CA MET A 174 -17.78 -3.20 -5.07
C MET A 174 -16.86 -3.76 -6.15
N THR A 175 -15.60 -3.35 -6.16
CA THR A 175 -14.63 -3.74 -7.18
C THR A 175 -13.29 -4.05 -6.49
N ALA A 176 -12.70 -5.21 -6.79
CA ALA A 176 -11.32 -5.49 -6.44
C ALA A 176 -10.40 -4.71 -7.39
N SER A 177 -9.36 -4.11 -6.84
CA SER A 177 -8.30 -3.44 -7.60
C SER A 177 -7.19 -4.45 -7.90
N GLU A 178 -6.54 -4.27 -9.04
CA GLU A 178 -5.32 -5.00 -9.40
C GLU A 178 -4.07 -4.40 -8.72
N LEU A 179 -4.24 -3.34 -7.92
CA LEU A 179 -3.16 -2.68 -7.20
C LEU A 179 -3.17 -3.01 -5.71
N SER A 180 -1.97 -3.11 -5.16
CA SER A 180 -1.73 -3.25 -3.73
C SER A 180 -2.05 -1.96 -2.97
N LEU A 181 -2.45 -2.11 -1.70
CA LEU A 181 -2.50 -1.00 -0.73
C LEU A 181 -1.09 -0.48 -0.41
N MET A 182 -0.07 -1.30 -0.53
CA MET A 182 1.33 -0.92 -0.34
C MET A 182 1.75 0.05 -1.45
N PRO A 183 2.32 1.21 -1.12
CA PRO A 183 2.68 2.21 -2.12
C PRO A 183 3.75 1.72 -3.09
N ALA A 184 3.49 1.74 -4.40
CA ALA A 184 4.45 1.34 -5.43
C ALA A 184 5.68 2.27 -5.52
N ASN A 185 5.56 3.50 -4.98
CA ASN A 185 6.64 4.49 -4.95
C ASN A 185 7.41 4.54 -3.62
N LEU A 186 7.32 3.50 -2.79
CA LEU A 186 8.01 3.45 -1.50
C LEU A 186 9.54 3.63 -1.65
N HIS A 187 10.10 3.17 -2.77
CA HIS A 187 11.50 3.37 -3.16
C HIS A 187 11.93 4.85 -3.25
N ALA A 188 11.00 5.80 -3.36
CA ALA A 188 11.32 7.22 -3.30
C ALA A 188 11.57 7.72 -1.87
N GLN A 189 11.13 6.95 -0.85
CA GLN A 189 11.23 7.29 0.57
C GLN A 189 12.32 6.50 1.31
N ILE A 190 12.76 5.38 0.76
CA ILE A 190 13.81 4.52 1.32
C ILE A 190 14.94 4.36 0.31
N SER A 191 16.16 4.62 0.73
CA SER A 191 17.35 4.38 -0.09
C SER A 191 17.68 2.88 -0.18
N PRO A 192 18.58 2.46 -1.09
CA PRO A 192 19.09 1.08 -1.10
C PRO A 192 19.70 0.64 0.24
N GLN A 193 20.42 1.52 0.94
CA GLN A 193 20.96 1.22 2.27
C GLN A 193 19.86 1.08 3.31
N ASP A 194 18.81 1.93 3.28
CA ASP A 194 17.66 1.81 4.18
C ASP A 194 16.94 0.48 4.02
N ALA A 195 16.83 -0.03 2.78
CA ALA A 195 16.24 -1.35 2.53
C ALA A 195 17.09 -2.48 3.13
N THR A 196 18.41 -2.42 3.00
CA THR A 196 19.36 -3.36 3.62
C THR A 196 19.24 -3.33 5.14
N ASP A 197 19.23 -2.15 5.74
CA ASP A 197 19.11 -1.96 7.18
C ASP A 197 17.74 -2.46 7.69
N LEU A 198 16.67 -2.19 6.96
CA LEU A 198 15.32 -2.67 7.25
C LEU A 198 15.25 -4.20 7.26
N ILE A 199 15.76 -4.86 6.22
CA ILE A 199 15.76 -6.33 6.13
C ILE A 199 16.54 -6.93 7.30
N ALA A 200 17.70 -6.38 7.62
CA ALA A 200 18.50 -6.82 8.76
C ALA A 200 17.78 -6.64 10.11
N PHE A 201 17.06 -5.53 10.30
CA PHE A 201 16.22 -5.32 11.47
C PHE A 201 15.12 -6.37 11.59
N LEU A 202 14.38 -6.61 10.50
CA LEU A 202 13.32 -7.61 10.47
C LEU A 202 13.86 -9.01 10.81
N ARG A 203 14.96 -9.42 10.19
CA ARG A 203 15.63 -10.71 10.49
C ARG A 203 16.01 -10.84 11.96
N ARG A 204 16.65 -9.80 12.53
CA ARG A 204 17.10 -9.81 13.93
C ARG A 204 15.93 -9.89 14.90
N THR A 205 14.81 -9.26 14.61
CA THR A 205 13.62 -9.27 15.47
C THR A 205 13.04 -10.67 15.61
N PHE A 206 13.04 -11.46 14.53
CA PHE A 206 12.51 -12.83 14.55
C PHE A 206 13.54 -13.89 14.99
N ALA A 207 14.82 -13.67 14.76
CA ALA A 207 15.86 -14.56 15.27
C ALA A 207 15.92 -14.62 16.81
N ARG A 208 15.35 -13.62 17.49
CA ARG A 208 15.33 -13.50 18.96
C ARG A 208 14.17 -14.19 19.66
N LYS A 209 13.16 -14.72 18.96
CA LYS A 209 12.12 -15.49 19.63
C LYS A 209 12.67 -16.89 19.96
N PRO A 210 12.86 -17.24 21.26
CA PRO A 210 13.09 -18.62 21.62
C PRO A 210 11.88 -19.42 21.19
N LYS A 211 12.10 -20.59 20.61
CA LYS A 211 11.02 -21.56 20.37
C LYS A 211 10.33 -21.78 21.71
N SER A 212 9.07 -21.30 21.84
CA SER A 212 8.24 -21.71 22.96
C SER A 212 8.09 -23.22 22.88
N GLN A 213 8.61 -23.90 23.88
CA GLN A 213 8.40 -25.32 24.12
C GLN A 213 6.92 -25.58 24.37
#